data_90132dfb4ef3075f520e29b50198e706
#
_entry.id   90132dfb4ef3075f520e29b50198e706
#
_cell.length_a   1.000
_cell.length_b   1.000
_cell.length_c   1.000
_cell.angle_alpha   90.00
_cell.angle_beta   90.00
_cell.angle_gamma   90.00
#
_symmetry.space_group_name_H-M   'P 1'
#
loop_
_entity.id
_entity.type
_entity.pdbx_description
1 polymer ?
#
loop_
_entity_poly.entity_id
_entity_poly.type
_entity_poly.pdbx_seq_one_letter_code
_entity_poly.pdbx_strand_id
1 'polypeptide(L)'
;MVKIKIDGVEYEVDEKKNLIDATKEVGVEIPYFCYHPALSIVGMCRMCLIEIEGVPRLQAACNTPVKEGMGIITKSDRVKEARAGTMEFLLANHPLDCPVCDKAGECRLQDNAFGSGSGHSRFEFEKRNIPQEEIGTNLIINHNRCIVCYRCVRFEEEKVGESNLGLFERGNHSIIGLAKSEPIDHNYQGALADICPVGALLNNKTLFKSRVWWYKSHKSVCHGCSTGCNVTTNVRDNKMYRYMVRENFEQGMFFLCDKGRFDLDWMNENRLFSYLENGKNSTSQVVISKIIDRLKEAKSIVVLGGAHESNETLETLKQNLSSLSQALGGKSIQWETRVTDAQNKETEQVDFLLTKDNHPNTKGAIDLGLTTPSGITGIVSAVKQGSVDLVILIKESIPEGIDSNKVICFDTNLTEATKNASLSAPIQIFCEREGSFTNKNGLKQNYEKSMNPIQGLLTSAGVVEQILNTMAKKMEASVGNR
;
A
#
# COMPACT_ATOMS: atom_id res chain seq x y z
N MET A 1 11.71 30.46 -2.50
CA MET A 1 10.27 30.86 -2.52
C MET A 1 10.16 32.13 -3.34
N VAL A 2 9.12 32.29 -4.12
CA VAL A 2 8.82 33.46 -4.95
C VAL A 2 7.34 33.86 -4.76
N LYS A 3 7.05 35.14 -4.93
CA LYS A 3 5.69 35.66 -4.82
C LYS A 3 5.02 35.68 -6.18
N ILE A 4 3.84 35.11 -6.25
CA ILE A 4 2.99 35.13 -7.45
C ILE A 4 1.57 35.54 -7.08
N LYS A 5 0.83 36.05 -8.05
CA LYS A 5 -0.56 36.43 -7.87
C LYS A 5 -1.47 35.46 -8.65
N ILE A 6 -2.41 34.81 -7.97
CA ILE A 6 -3.34 33.88 -8.57
C ILE A 6 -4.76 34.40 -8.39
N ASP A 7 -5.47 34.68 -9.49
CA ASP A 7 -6.83 35.26 -9.50
C ASP A 7 -6.97 36.48 -8.59
N GLY A 8 -5.92 37.32 -8.50
CA GLY A 8 -5.90 38.55 -7.71
C GLY A 8 -5.36 38.40 -6.29
N VAL A 9 -5.11 37.19 -5.80
CA VAL A 9 -4.57 36.90 -4.46
C VAL A 9 -3.07 36.57 -4.52
N GLU A 10 -2.26 37.18 -3.65
CA GLU A 10 -0.81 36.92 -3.57
C GLU A 10 -0.51 35.65 -2.75
N TYR A 11 0.39 34.83 -3.27
CA TYR A 11 0.87 33.60 -2.64
C TYR A 11 2.39 33.49 -2.73
N GLU A 12 2.99 32.86 -1.75
CA GLU A 12 4.39 32.49 -1.75
C GLU A 12 4.54 31.00 -2.10
N VAL A 13 5.28 30.69 -3.16
CA VAL A 13 5.37 29.33 -3.73
C VAL A 13 6.82 28.96 -4.07
N ASP A 14 7.11 27.67 -4.24
CA ASP A 14 8.43 27.19 -4.63
C ASP A 14 8.68 27.44 -6.13
N GLU A 15 9.72 28.21 -6.45
CA GLU A 15 10.13 28.53 -7.84
C GLU A 15 10.58 27.32 -8.65
N LYS A 16 10.94 26.20 -8.00
CA LYS A 16 11.37 24.97 -8.69
C LYS A 16 10.20 24.16 -9.26
N LYS A 17 8.97 24.52 -8.94
CA LYS A 17 7.78 23.82 -9.38
C LYS A 17 7.24 24.41 -10.69
N ASN A 18 6.45 23.59 -11.40
CA ASN A 18 5.56 24.10 -12.44
C ASN A 18 4.30 24.69 -11.80
N LEU A 19 3.52 25.42 -12.59
CA LEU A 19 2.34 26.12 -12.05
C LEU A 19 1.24 25.18 -11.54
N ILE A 20 1.12 23.94 -12.04
CA ILE A 20 0.13 22.99 -11.51
C ILE A 20 0.47 22.63 -10.06
N ASP A 21 1.72 22.25 -9.81
CA ASP A 21 2.14 21.81 -8.48
C ASP A 21 2.17 22.99 -7.49
N ALA A 22 2.65 24.14 -7.93
CA ALA A 22 2.69 25.35 -7.11
C ALA A 22 1.27 25.84 -6.73
N THR A 23 0.33 25.85 -7.65
CA THR A 23 -1.06 26.28 -7.35
C THR A 23 -1.80 25.27 -6.47
N LYS A 24 -1.54 23.97 -6.65
CA LYS A 24 -2.12 22.89 -5.82
C LYS A 24 -1.74 23.04 -4.34
N GLU A 25 -0.50 23.45 -4.04
CA GLU A 25 -0.04 23.66 -2.66
C GLU A 25 -0.78 24.77 -1.93
N VAL A 26 -1.17 25.81 -2.65
CA VAL A 26 -1.94 26.93 -2.09
C VAL A 26 -3.45 26.76 -2.24
N GLY A 27 -3.91 25.55 -2.57
CA GLY A 27 -5.32 25.18 -2.63
C GLY A 27 -6.06 25.64 -3.91
N VAL A 28 -5.32 26.06 -4.95
CA VAL A 28 -5.90 26.42 -6.25
C VAL A 28 -5.70 25.28 -7.24
N GLU A 29 -6.77 24.59 -7.59
CA GLU A 29 -6.73 23.49 -8.56
C GLU A 29 -6.85 23.99 -10.01
N ILE A 30 -5.85 23.63 -10.84
CA ILE A 30 -5.90 23.78 -12.29
C ILE A 30 -6.20 22.40 -12.88
N PRO A 31 -7.28 22.22 -13.68
CA PRO A 31 -7.64 20.93 -14.25
C PRO A 31 -6.60 20.44 -15.26
N TYR A 32 -6.34 19.11 -15.29
CA TYR A 32 -5.42 18.51 -16.23
C TYR A 32 -5.72 17.02 -16.45
N PHE A 33 -5.14 16.42 -17.55
CA PHE A 33 -5.22 14.99 -17.83
C PHE A 33 -3.84 14.37 -18.04
N CYS A 34 -3.03 14.91 -18.97
CA CYS A 34 -1.77 14.29 -19.36
C CYS A 34 -0.64 14.49 -18.34
N TYR A 35 -0.71 15.49 -17.48
CA TYR A 35 0.28 15.77 -16.45
C TYR A 35 0.25 14.70 -15.34
N HIS A 36 1.44 14.27 -14.92
CA HIS A 36 1.65 13.47 -13.71
C HIS A 36 2.99 13.88 -13.08
N PRO A 37 3.07 14.13 -11.75
CA PRO A 37 4.28 14.72 -11.13
C PRO A 37 5.52 13.85 -11.27
N ALA A 38 5.37 12.54 -11.43
CA ALA A 38 6.49 11.60 -11.57
C ALA A 38 6.83 11.23 -13.03
N LEU A 39 6.19 11.85 -14.03
CA LEU A 39 6.42 11.58 -15.45
C LEU A 39 6.81 12.87 -16.19
N SER A 40 7.51 12.72 -17.32
CA SER A 40 7.87 13.83 -18.18
C SER A 40 6.65 14.66 -18.63
N ILE A 41 6.83 15.94 -18.92
CA ILE A 41 5.75 16.85 -19.32
C ILE A 41 5.59 16.80 -20.84
N VAL A 42 4.38 16.46 -21.31
CA VAL A 42 4.07 16.42 -22.76
C VAL A 42 3.15 17.56 -23.22
N GLY A 43 2.40 18.21 -22.30
CA GLY A 43 1.57 19.39 -22.60
C GLY A 43 0.45 19.18 -23.65
N MET A 44 0.03 17.94 -23.94
CA MET A 44 -0.81 17.61 -25.09
C MET A 44 -2.31 17.77 -24.85
N CYS A 45 -2.80 17.58 -23.62
CA CYS A 45 -4.25 17.57 -23.37
C CYS A 45 -4.91 18.96 -23.37
N ARG A 46 -4.14 20.01 -23.22
CA ARG A 46 -4.59 21.42 -23.20
C ARG A 46 -5.66 21.79 -22.15
N MET A 47 -5.97 20.90 -21.22
CA MET A 47 -6.94 21.16 -20.16
C MET A 47 -6.42 22.16 -19.12
N CYS A 48 -5.11 22.26 -18.92
CA CYS A 48 -4.46 23.12 -17.94
C CYS A 48 -4.14 24.54 -18.46
N LEU A 49 -4.83 25.01 -19.50
CA LEU A 49 -4.64 26.37 -20.02
C LEU A 49 -5.05 27.42 -18.98
N ILE A 50 -4.22 28.48 -18.88
CA ILE A 50 -4.37 29.65 -18.02
C ILE A 50 -3.97 30.90 -18.77
N GLU A 51 -4.36 32.08 -18.28
CA GLU A 51 -3.78 33.37 -18.68
C GLU A 51 -2.63 33.74 -17.73
N ILE A 52 -1.64 34.40 -18.31
CA ILE A 52 -0.55 35.06 -17.57
C ILE A 52 -0.58 36.52 -17.92
N GLU A 53 -0.60 37.42 -16.95
CA GLU A 53 -0.58 38.86 -17.16
C GLU A 53 0.57 39.31 -18.05
N GLY A 54 0.28 40.08 -19.05
CA GLY A 54 1.23 40.52 -20.08
C GLY A 54 1.56 39.49 -21.18
N VAL A 55 0.98 38.28 -21.13
CA VAL A 55 1.19 37.25 -22.16
C VAL A 55 -0.06 37.10 -23.02
N PRO A 56 -0.03 37.41 -24.34
CA PRO A 56 -1.24 37.43 -25.19
C PRO A 56 -1.89 36.05 -25.40
N ARG A 57 -1.14 34.96 -25.26
CA ARG A 57 -1.63 33.61 -25.52
C ARG A 57 -1.83 32.85 -24.24
N LEU A 58 -2.86 31.99 -24.18
CA LEU A 58 -3.03 31.03 -23.10
C LEU A 58 -1.79 30.11 -22.99
N GLN A 59 -1.36 29.85 -21.76
CA GLN A 59 -0.21 29.01 -21.45
C GLN A 59 -0.66 27.70 -20.80
N ALA A 60 0.07 26.62 -21.05
CA ALA A 60 -0.16 25.34 -20.38
C ALA A 60 0.54 25.33 -19.01
N ALA A 61 -0.20 25.39 -17.92
CA ALA A 61 0.33 25.46 -16.57
C ALA A 61 1.30 24.31 -16.24
N CYS A 62 1.09 23.11 -16.79
CA CYS A 62 1.97 21.96 -16.59
C CYS A 62 3.38 22.19 -17.10
N ASN A 63 3.57 23.02 -18.12
CA ASN A 63 4.86 23.29 -18.75
C ASN A 63 5.32 24.75 -18.55
N THR A 64 4.72 25.44 -17.60
CA THR A 64 5.09 26.82 -17.27
C THR A 64 5.77 26.86 -15.91
N PRO A 65 7.07 27.19 -15.84
CA PRO A 65 7.77 27.35 -14.57
C PRO A 65 7.26 28.58 -13.82
N VAL A 66 7.29 28.53 -12.50
CA VAL A 66 6.98 29.67 -11.65
C VAL A 66 8.07 30.74 -11.77
N LYS A 67 7.66 32.02 -11.75
CA LYS A 67 8.60 33.16 -11.76
C LYS A 67 8.09 34.25 -10.80
N GLU A 68 9.01 34.98 -10.18
CA GLU A 68 8.70 36.10 -9.29
C GLU A 68 7.82 37.14 -9.97
N GLY A 69 6.82 37.63 -9.26
CA GLY A 69 5.88 38.65 -9.71
C GLY A 69 4.88 38.22 -10.79
N MET A 70 4.80 36.90 -11.10
CA MET A 70 3.87 36.40 -12.11
C MET A 70 2.42 36.54 -11.68
N GLY A 71 1.60 37.20 -12.51
CA GLY A 71 0.14 37.26 -12.37
C GLY A 71 -0.53 36.14 -13.20
N ILE A 72 -1.34 35.30 -12.55
CA ILE A 72 -2.00 34.15 -13.16
C ILE A 72 -3.49 34.29 -13.00
N ILE A 73 -4.23 34.07 -14.08
CA ILE A 73 -5.69 34.08 -14.11
C ILE A 73 -6.18 32.71 -14.54
N THR A 74 -6.91 32.03 -13.65
CA THR A 74 -7.37 30.66 -13.86
C THR A 74 -8.84 30.56 -14.23
N LYS A 75 -9.62 31.67 -14.12
CA LYS A 75 -11.08 31.65 -14.22
C LYS A 75 -11.65 32.71 -15.19
N SER A 76 -10.82 33.30 -16.08
CA SER A 76 -11.31 34.21 -17.10
C SER A 76 -12.27 33.51 -18.08
N ASP A 77 -13.11 34.27 -18.77
CA ASP A 77 -14.03 33.69 -19.76
C ASP A 77 -13.29 33.00 -20.89
N ARG A 78 -12.15 33.56 -21.30
CA ARG A 78 -11.25 32.96 -22.29
C ARG A 78 -10.67 31.59 -21.85
N VAL A 79 -10.30 31.47 -20.57
CA VAL A 79 -9.85 30.20 -20.00
C VAL A 79 -10.98 29.18 -19.92
N LYS A 80 -12.18 29.62 -19.50
CA LYS A 80 -13.37 28.76 -19.44
C LYS A 80 -13.74 28.23 -20.82
N GLU A 81 -13.79 29.12 -21.84
CA GLU A 81 -14.08 28.75 -23.22
C GLU A 81 -13.07 27.73 -23.78
N ALA A 82 -11.77 27.94 -23.57
CA ALA A 82 -10.73 27.03 -24.00
C ALA A 82 -10.85 25.64 -23.35
N ARG A 83 -11.19 25.60 -22.05
CA ARG A 83 -11.41 24.31 -21.32
C ARG A 83 -12.70 23.63 -21.78
N ALA A 84 -13.78 24.40 -22.02
CA ALA A 84 -15.02 23.86 -22.55
C ALA A 84 -14.81 23.21 -23.93
N GLY A 85 -14.08 23.88 -24.83
CA GLY A 85 -13.71 23.32 -26.13
C GLY A 85 -12.88 22.05 -26.02
N THR A 86 -11.91 22.01 -25.09
CA THR A 86 -11.13 20.81 -24.80
C THR A 86 -12.04 19.65 -24.33
N MET A 87 -12.95 19.92 -23.42
CA MET A 87 -13.91 18.92 -22.93
C MET A 87 -14.83 18.42 -24.02
N GLU A 88 -15.30 19.31 -24.90
CA GLU A 88 -16.16 18.97 -26.03
C GLU A 88 -15.46 17.96 -26.97
N PHE A 89 -14.20 18.20 -27.33
CA PHE A 89 -13.42 17.25 -28.14
C PHE A 89 -13.21 15.91 -27.46
N LEU A 90 -12.90 15.88 -26.16
CA LEU A 90 -12.72 14.65 -25.42
C LEU A 90 -14.02 13.84 -25.31
N LEU A 91 -15.16 14.52 -25.11
CA LEU A 91 -16.46 13.89 -24.95
C LEU A 91 -17.12 13.50 -26.29
N ALA A 92 -16.65 14.03 -27.42
CA ALA A 92 -17.21 13.71 -28.74
C ALA A 92 -17.29 12.21 -29.03
N ASN A 93 -16.23 11.45 -28.73
CA ASN A 93 -16.19 10.00 -28.89
C ASN A 93 -16.31 9.21 -27.57
N HIS A 94 -16.22 9.86 -26.42
CA HIS A 94 -16.29 9.18 -25.13
C HIS A 94 -17.67 8.56 -24.91
N PRO A 95 -17.78 7.25 -24.55
CA PRO A 95 -19.08 6.60 -24.39
C PRO A 95 -19.80 7.07 -23.13
N LEU A 96 -21.14 6.93 -23.10
CA LEU A 96 -21.96 7.23 -21.91
C LEU A 96 -21.97 6.05 -20.92
N ASP A 97 -20.80 5.52 -20.64
CA ASP A 97 -20.60 4.28 -19.86
C ASP A 97 -20.51 4.52 -18.34
N CYS A 98 -20.63 5.73 -17.83
CA CYS A 98 -20.44 6.00 -16.40
C CYS A 98 -21.22 5.04 -15.47
N PRO A 99 -22.47 4.66 -15.77
CA PRO A 99 -23.22 3.69 -14.95
C PRO A 99 -22.58 2.30 -14.90
N VAL A 100 -21.83 1.91 -15.92
CA VAL A 100 -21.18 0.58 -16.05
C VAL A 100 -19.64 0.67 -16.05
N CYS A 101 -19.07 1.86 -15.85
CA CYS A 101 -17.64 2.09 -15.77
C CYS A 101 -17.16 2.01 -14.32
N ASP A 102 -16.15 1.19 -14.06
CA ASP A 102 -15.63 1.01 -12.70
C ASP A 102 -14.84 2.22 -12.16
N LYS A 103 -14.44 3.15 -13.04
CA LYS A 103 -13.79 4.41 -12.67
C LYS A 103 -14.79 5.51 -12.22
N ALA A 104 -16.10 5.27 -12.30
CA ALA A 104 -17.10 6.26 -11.92
C ALA A 104 -16.95 6.66 -10.43
N GLY A 105 -16.96 7.97 -10.17
CA GLY A 105 -16.75 8.56 -8.84
C GLY A 105 -15.29 8.81 -8.45
N GLU A 106 -14.32 8.37 -9.29
CA GLU A 106 -12.90 8.70 -9.18
C GLU A 106 -12.28 9.02 -10.55
N CYS A 107 -13.09 9.58 -11.44
CA CYS A 107 -12.75 9.83 -12.85
C CYS A 107 -12.51 11.31 -13.08
N ARG A 108 -11.27 11.70 -13.41
CA ARG A 108 -10.94 13.10 -13.71
C ARG A 108 -11.73 13.67 -14.90
N LEU A 109 -12.15 12.81 -15.85
CA LEU A 109 -12.99 13.28 -16.96
C LEU A 109 -14.39 13.67 -16.49
N GLN A 110 -15.00 12.92 -15.54
CA GLN A 110 -16.26 13.30 -14.94
C GLN A 110 -16.15 14.63 -14.20
N ASP A 111 -15.15 14.78 -13.33
CA ASP A 111 -14.98 15.99 -12.53
C ASP A 111 -14.77 17.22 -13.42
N ASN A 112 -13.92 17.10 -14.44
CA ASN A 112 -13.67 18.18 -15.38
C ASN A 112 -14.88 18.46 -16.31
N ALA A 113 -15.67 17.43 -16.63
CA ALA A 113 -16.90 17.60 -17.41
C ALA A 113 -17.95 18.40 -16.62
N PHE A 114 -18.10 18.13 -15.33
CA PHE A 114 -18.98 18.92 -14.45
C PHE A 114 -18.48 20.36 -14.27
N GLY A 115 -17.16 20.56 -14.16
CA GLY A 115 -16.58 21.89 -13.92
C GLY A 115 -16.43 22.77 -15.17
N SER A 116 -16.29 22.17 -16.35
CA SER A 116 -15.93 22.91 -17.59
C SER A 116 -16.64 22.44 -18.85
N GLY A 117 -17.39 21.33 -18.79
CA GLY A 117 -18.09 20.78 -19.96
C GLY A 117 -19.46 21.35 -20.20
N SER A 118 -20.08 20.98 -21.34
CA SER A 118 -21.48 21.26 -21.66
C SER A 118 -22.37 20.08 -21.26
N GLY A 119 -23.60 20.37 -20.84
CA GLY A 119 -24.60 19.34 -20.52
C GLY A 119 -25.20 18.62 -21.75
N HIS A 120 -24.87 19.06 -22.96
CA HIS A 120 -25.34 18.48 -24.22
C HIS A 120 -24.20 18.40 -25.24
N SER A 121 -24.35 17.46 -26.17
CA SER A 121 -23.44 17.32 -27.32
C SER A 121 -24.10 17.92 -28.56
N ARG A 122 -23.30 18.62 -29.35
CA ARG A 122 -23.71 19.08 -30.70
C ARG A 122 -23.24 18.16 -31.83
N PHE A 123 -22.58 17.04 -31.48
CA PHE A 123 -22.12 16.06 -32.45
C PHE A 123 -23.20 14.99 -32.67
N GLU A 124 -23.52 14.72 -33.94
CA GLU A 124 -24.56 13.77 -34.37
C GLU A 124 -24.01 12.46 -34.92
N PHE A 125 -22.68 12.32 -35.02
CA PHE A 125 -22.06 11.08 -35.48
C PHE A 125 -22.08 9.97 -34.43
N GLU A 126 -22.04 8.72 -34.88
CA GLU A 126 -21.93 7.57 -34.01
C GLU A 126 -20.54 7.53 -33.33
N LYS A 127 -20.55 7.26 -32.03
CA LYS A 127 -19.32 7.09 -31.26
C LYS A 127 -18.62 5.81 -31.64
N ARG A 128 -17.29 5.79 -31.50
CA ARG A 128 -16.49 4.57 -31.74
C ARG A 128 -16.98 3.43 -30.85
N ASN A 129 -16.93 2.19 -31.41
CA ASN A 129 -17.22 0.96 -30.69
C ASN A 129 -16.14 -0.08 -30.99
N ILE A 130 -15.10 -0.08 -30.16
CA ILE A 130 -13.99 -1.02 -30.23
C ILE A 130 -14.14 -1.98 -29.05
N PRO A 131 -14.05 -3.32 -29.25
CA PRO A 131 -14.11 -4.28 -28.17
C PRO A 131 -13.08 -4.01 -27.07
N GLN A 132 -13.42 -4.36 -25.85
CA GLN A 132 -12.49 -4.34 -24.71
C GLN A 132 -11.53 -5.52 -24.84
N GLU A 133 -10.27 -5.31 -24.44
CA GLU A 133 -9.22 -6.32 -24.55
C GLU A 133 -8.54 -6.54 -23.19
N GLU A 134 -8.12 -7.78 -22.92
CA GLU A 134 -7.18 -8.10 -21.85
C GLU A 134 -5.76 -7.90 -22.39
N ILE A 135 -5.01 -6.98 -21.79
CA ILE A 135 -3.66 -6.62 -22.23
C ILE A 135 -2.57 -7.04 -21.23
N GLY A 136 -2.97 -7.70 -20.14
CA GLY A 136 -2.09 -8.27 -19.12
C GLY A 136 -2.88 -9.17 -18.19
N THR A 137 -2.18 -9.89 -17.31
CA THR A 137 -2.81 -10.79 -16.31
C THR A 137 -3.81 -10.07 -15.41
N ASN A 138 -3.53 -8.80 -15.08
CA ASN A 138 -4.32 -8.01 -14.14
C ASN A 138 -4.91 -6.74 -14.78
N LEU A 139 -4.78 -6.57 -16.09
CA LEU A 139 -5.07 -5.30 -16.76
C LEU A 139 -5.93 -5.51 -18.01
N ILE A 140 -6.99 -4.72 -18.12
CA ILE A 140 -7.85 -4.62 -19.29
C ILE A 140 -7.82 -3.21 -19.85
N ILE A 141 -8.01 -3.08 -21.17
CA ILE A 141 -8.16 -1.81 -21.86
C ILE A 141 -9.54 -1.70 -22.53
N ASN A 142 -10.20 -0.56 -22.32
CA ASN A 142 -11.37 -0.15 -23.10
C ASN A 142 -10.98 1.10 -23.93
N HIS A 143 -10.73 0.88 -25.19
CA HIS A 143 -10.27 1.92 -26.12
C HIS A 143 -11.27 3.08 -26.28
N ASN A 144 -12.57 2.81 -26.16
CA ASN A 144 -13.61 3.82 -26.31
C ASN A 144 -13.56 4.88 -25.21
N ARG A 145 -13.08 4.50 -24.02
CA ARG A 145 -12.93 5.39 -22.86
C ARG A 145 -11.61 6.14 -22.83
N CYS A 146 -10.66 5.74 -23.71
CA CYS A 146 -9.32 6.34 -23.75
C CYS A 146 -9.38 7.78 -24.30
N ILE A 147 -8.77 8.73 -23.57
CA ILE A 147 -8.60 10.13 -23.97
C ILE A 147 -7.22 10.42 -24.54
N VAL A 148 -6.44 9.39 -24.83
CA VAL A 148 -5.10 9.47 -25.45
C VAL A 148 -4.16 10.41 -24.69
N CYS A 149 -4.19 10.41 -23.35
CA CYS A 149 -3.37 11.30 -22.53
C CYS A 149 -1.88 10.90 -22.43
N TYR A 150 -1.52 9.74 -22.94
CA TYR A 150 -0.16 9.22 -23.04
C TYR A 150 0.54 8.94 -21.70
N ARG A 151 -0.16 8.92 -20.57
CA ARG A 151 0.46 8.62 -19.26
C ARG A 151 1.00 7.19 -19.18
N CYS A 152 0.21 6.22 -19.66
CA CYS A 152 0.58 4.80 -19.61
C CYS A 152 1.82 4.49 -20.42
N VAL A 153 1.94 5.03 -21.65
CA VAL A 153 3.11 4.84 -22.50
C VAL A 153 4.37 5.43 -21.84
N ARG A 154 4.29 6.68 -21.34
CA ARG A 154 5.42 7.30 -20.62
C ARG A 154 5.81 6.56 -19.34
N PHE A 155 4.84 6.01 -18.64
CA PHE A 155 5.11 5.21 -17.43
C PHE A 155 5.91 3.95 -17.79
N GLU A 156 5.52 3.23 -18.84
CA GLU A 156 6.24 2.08 -19.35
C GLU A 156 7.70 2.46 -19.70
N GLU A 157 7.86 3.50 -20.50
CA GLU A 157 9.18 3.94 -20.98
C GLU A 157 10.06 4.51 -19.85
N GLU A 158 9.52 5.35 -18.98
CA GLU A 158 10.30 6.14 -18.02
C GLU A 158 10.51 5.43 -16.67
N LYS A 159 9.60 4.55 -16.27
CA LYS A 159 9.62 3.91 -14.93
C LYS A 159 9.89 2.42 -15.00
N VAL A 160 9.20 1.71 -15.89
CA VAL A 160 9.42 0.27 -16.08
C VAL A 160 10.65 0.01 -16.93
N GLY A 161 10.94 0.87 -17.90
CA GLY A 161 12.03 0.71 -18.84
C GLY A 161 11.67 -0.20 -20.02
N GLU A 162 10.37 -0.37 -20.27
CA GLU A 162 9.81 -1.18 -21.34
C GLU A 162 8.93 -0.34 -22.25
N SER A 163 8.61 -0.86 -23.44
CA SER A 163 7.72 -0.20 -24.40
C SER A 163 6.63 -1.19 -24.83
N ASN A 164 5.83 -1.64 -23.87
CA ASN A 164 4.75 -2.59 -24.14
C ASN A 164 3.52 -1.89 -24.74
N LEU A 165 3.33 -0.60 -24.41
CA LEU A 165 2.24 0.21 -24.92
C LEU A 165 2.73 1.25 -25.90
N GLY A 166 1.93 1.50 -26.94
CA GLY A 166 2.24 2.51 -27.96
C GLY A 166 0.98 3.23 -28.43
N LEU A 167 1.18 4.34 -29.17
CA LEU A 167 0.13 5.05 -29.88
C LEU A 167 0.06 4.55 -31.32
N PHE A 168 -1.09 4.07 -31.71
CA PHE A 168 -1.37 3.59 -33.06
C PHE A 168 -2.42 4.48 -33.73
N GLU A 169 -2.48 4.42 -35.05
CA GLU A 169 -3.37 5.22 -35.87
C GLU A 169 -3.13 6.73 -35.76
N ARG A 170 -3.96 7.55 -36.38
CA ARG A 170 -3.83 9.01 -36.42
C ARG A 170 -5.16 9.71 -36.31
N GLY A 171 -5.11 10.97 -35.85
CA GLY A 171 -6.30 11.83 -35.72
C GLY A 171 -7.35 11.25 -34.78
N ASN A 172 -8.59 11.21 -35.21
CA ASN A 172 -9.70 10.68 -34.42
C ASN A 172 -9.70 9.15 -34.28
N HIS A 173 -8.85 8.43 -34.99
CA HIS A 173 -8.67 6.97 -34.89
C HIS A 173 -7.54 6.59 -33.93
N SER A 174 -6.81 7.55 -33.38
CA SER A 174 -5.68 7.27 -32.47
C SER A 174 -6.12 6.41 -31.27
N ILE A 175 -5.39 5.33 -31.03
CA ILE A 175 -5.60 4.41 -29.91
C ILE A 175 -4.29 4.09 -29.21
N ILE A 176 -4.36 3.83 -27.92
CA ILE A 176 -3.26 3.21 -27.16
C ILE A 176 -3.50 1.70 -27.19
N GLY A 177 -2.50 0.93 -27.57
CA GLY A 177 -2.57 -0.52 -27.67
C GLY A 177 -1.24 -1.17 -27.37
N LEU A 178 -1.19 -2.50 -27.41
CA LEU A 178 0.06 -3.26 -27.27
C LEU A 178 0.99 -3.00 -28.45
N ALA A 179 2.22 -2.65 -28.17
CA ALA A 179 3.29 -2.50 -29.16
C ALA A 179 3.94 -3.84 -29.54
N LYS A 180 3.75 -4.86 -28.70
CA LYS A 180 4.15 -6.24 -28.91
C LYS A 180 2.91 -7.13 -28.86
N SER A 181 2.97 -8.32 -29.48
CA SER A 181 1.86 -9.29 -29.49
C SER A 181 1.64 -9.94 -28.11
N GLU A 182 2.61 -9.82 -27.22
CA GLU A 182 2.60 -10.44 -25.92
C GLU A 182 1.88 -9.56 -24.88
N PRO A 183 1.14 -10.14 -23.96
CA PRO A 183 0.54 -9.40 -22.85
C PRO A 183 1.60 -8.74 -21.97
N ILE A 184 1.25 -7.66 -21.30
CA ILE A 184 2.10 -6.99 -20.30
C ILE A 184 2.35 -7.94 -19.12
N ASP A 185 3.62 -8.19 -18.79
CA ASP A 185 4.06 -9.14 -17.76
C ASP A 185 5.08 -8.54 -16.79
N HIS A 186 4.83 -7.34 -16.28
CA HIS A 186 5.65 -6.74 -15.24
C HIS A 186 4.85 -6.47 -13.96
N ASN A 187 5.54 -6.13 -12.87
CA ASN A 187 4.96 -5.93 -11.53
C ASN A 187 4.17 -4.62 -11.34
N TYR A 188 3.76 -3.93 -12.41
CA TYR A 188 3.16 -2.58 -12.35
C TYR A 188 1.91 -2.42 -13.21
N GLN A 189 1.23 -3.51 -13.54
CA GLN A 189 -0.03 -3.46 -14.32
C GLN A 189 -1.11 -2.65 -13.59
N GLY A 190 -1.22 -2.83 -12.26
CA GLY A 190 -2.14 -2.04 -11.45
C GLY A 190 -1.78 -0.56 -11.37
N ALA A 191 -0.49 -0.20 -11.47
CA ALA A 191 -0.08 1.19 -11.54
C ALA A 191 -0.54 1.87 -12.84
N LEU A 192 -0.57 1.14 -13.98
CA LEU A 192 -1.14 1.64 -15.24
C LEU A 192 -2.63 2.00 -15.10
N ALA A 193 -3.40 1.19 -14.36
CA ALA A 193 -4.81 1.49 -14.07
C ALA A 193 -4.98 2.71 -13.14
N ASP A 194 -4.05 2.90 -12.18
CA ASP A 194 -4.09 4.07 -11.28
C ASP A 194 -3.82 5.38 -12.00
N ILE A 195 -2.74 5.42 -12.78
CA ILE A 195 -2.32 6.64 -13.48
C ILE A 195 -3.26 7.02 -14.63
N CYS A 196 -4.09 6.07 -15.10
CA CYS A 196 -5.10 6.35 -16.11
C CYS A 196 -6.16 7.29 -15.51
N PRO A 197 -6.33 8.51 -16.07
CA PRO A 197 -7.26 9.49 -15.52
C PRO A 197 -8.72 9.16 -15.77
N VAL A 198 -9.00 8.11 -16.56
CA VAL A 198 -10.32 7.66 -16.99
C VAL A 198 -10.46 6.15 -16.84
N GLY A 199 -11.62 5.59 -17.16
CA GLY A 199 -11.87 4.14 -17.11
C GLY A 199 -11.42 3.37 -18.35
N ALA A 200 -10.32 3.81 -19.00
CA ALA A 200 -9.76 3.10 -20.15
C ALA A 200 -8.91 1.91 -19.73
N LEU A 201 -8.01 2.10 -18.76
CA LEU A 201 -7.24 1.03 -18.14
C LEU A 201 -7.85 0.71 -16.79
N LEU A 202 -8.21 -0.54 -16.56
CA LEU A 202 -8.86 -1.01 -15.34
C LEU A 202 -8.21 -2.33 -14.88
N ASN A 203 -8.21 -2.50 -13.57
CA ASN A 203 -7.73 -3.70 -12.93
C ASN A 203 -8.85 -4.76 -12.88
N ASN A 204 -8.65 -5.90 -13.53
CA ASN A 204 -9.63 -6.97 -13.61
C ASN A 204 -9.94 -7.65 -12.26
N LYS A 205 -8.99 -7.66 -11.30
CA LYS A 205 -9.21 -8.25 -9.97
C LYS A 205 -10.22 -7.50 -9.11
N THR A 206 -10.34 -6.18 -9.30
CA THR A 206 -11.27 -5.34 -8.52
C THR A 206 -12.49 -4.90 -9.32
N LEU A 207 -12.55 -5.24 -10.61
CA LEU A 207 -13.61 -4.84 -11.52
C LEU A 207 -14.98 -5.26 -10.99
N PHE A 208 -15.91 -4.32 -10.92
CA PHE A 208 -17.30 -4.46 -10.47
C PHE A 208 -17.54 -5.00 -9.06
N LYS A 209 -16.50 -5.08 -8.22
CA LYS A 209 -16.65 -5.55 -6.84
C LYS A 209 -17.37 -4.55 -5.94
N SER A 210 -17.13 -3.26 -6.13
CA SER A 210 -17.80 -2.20 -5.35
C SER A 210 -17.64 -0.83 -6.01
N ARG A 211 -18.58 0.08 -5.75
CA ARG A 211 -18.46 1.49 -6.13
C ARG A 211 -17.65 2.26 -5.12
N VAL A 212 -16.89 3.26 -5.59
CA VAL A 212 -15.94 4.02 -4.75
C VAL A 212 -16.61 4.73 -3.58
N TRP A 213 -17.83 5.21 -3.73
CA TRP A 213 -18.59 5.91 -2.67
C TRP A 213 -19.12 5.00 -1.55
N TRP A 214 -18.98 3.68 -1.69
CA TRP A 214 -19.31 2.72 -0.63
C TRP A 214 -18.09 2.33 0.20
N TYR A 215 -16.89 2.71 -0.23
CA TYR A 215 -15.69 2.44 0.56
C TYR A 215 -15.51 3.45 1.69
N LYS A 216 -15.04 2.96 2.81
CA LYS A 216 -14.36 3.77 3.83
C LYS A 216 -12.88 3.76 3.51
N SER A 217 -12.30 4.95 3.44
CA SER A 217 -10.90 5.14 3.05
C SER A 217 -10.06 5.57 4.26
N HIS A 218 -8.93 4.90 4.49
CA HIS A 218 -8.02 5.20 5.59
C HIS A 218 -6.59 5.33 5.06
N LYS A 219 -5.81 6.24 5.66
CA LYS A 219 -4.39 6.38 5.34
C LYS A 219 -3.61 5.20 5.89
N SER A 220 -2.76 4.59 5.06
CA SER A 220 -2.00 3.42 5.46
C SER A 220 -0.63 3.36 4.78
N VAL A 221 0.12 2.34 5.13
CA VAL A 221 1.41 1.97 4.56
C VAL A 221 1.30 0.56 4.03
N CYS A 222 1.84 0.31 2.83
CA CYS A 222 1.85 -1.02 2.25
C CYS A 222 2.68 -1.98 3.11
N HIS A 223 2.13 -3.16 3.39
CA HIS A 223 2.77 -4.19 4.21
C HIS A 223 3.60 -5.19 3.40
N GLY A 224 3.65 -5.07 2.06
CA GLY A 224 4.18 -6.10 1.17
C GLY A 224 5.71 -6.18 1.09
N CYS A 225 6.44 -5.14 1.52
CA CYS A 225 7.91 -5.12 1.53
C CYS A 225 8.45 -3.91 2.31
N SER A 226 9.77 -3.87 2.52
CA SER A 226 10.47 -2.82 3.28
C SER A 226 10.50 -1.44 2.61
N THR A 227 10.01 -1.29 1.37
CA THR A 227 9.87 0.03 0.71
C THR A 227 8.89 0.94 1.45
N GLY A 228 7.80 0.39 2.01
CA GLY A 228 6.83 1.16 2.79
C GLY A 228 6.07 2.20 1.96
N CYS A 229 5.52 1.80 0.80
CA CYS A 229 4.73 2.69 -0.06
C CYS A 229 3.51 3.24 0.69
N ASN A 230 3.25 4.55 0.53
CA ASN A 230 2.06 5.16 1.09
C ASN A 230 0.82 4.75 0.30
N VAL A 231 -0.19 4.24 1.00
CA VAL A 231 -1.44 3.79 0.40
C VAL A 231 -2.65 4.35 1.13
N THR A 232 -3.77 4.37 0.45
CA THR A 232 -5.10 4.49 1.03
C THR A 232 -5.77 3.13 0.93
N THR A 233 -6.19 2.58 2.06
CA THR A 233 -6.99 1.36 2.10
C THR A 233 -8.44 1.67 1.79
N ASN A 234 -9.09 0.85 0.97
CA ASN A 234 -10.53 0.92 0.73
C ASN A 234 -11.22 -0.30 1.34
N VAL A 235 -12.01 -0.06 2.36
CA VAL A 235 -12.70 -1.08 3.17
C VAL A 235 -14.21 -0.90 3.05
N ARG A 236 -14.94 -2.01 2.93
CA ARG A 236 -16.40 -2.07 2.98
C ARG A 236 -16.83 -3.31 3.75
N ASP A 237 -17.83 -3.20 4.61
CA ASP A 237 -18.39 -4.31 5.38
C ASP A 237 -17.30 -5.09 6.16
N ASN A 238 -16.33 -4.35 6.71
CA ASN A 238 -15.14 -4.87 7.41
C ASN A 238 -14.26 -5.81 6.58
N LYS A 239 -14.25 -5.65 5.25
CA LYS A 239 -13.38 -6.38 4.30
C LYS A 239 -12.48 -5.42 3.54
N MET A 240 -11.21 -5.77 3.39
CA MET A 240 -10.25 -5.06 2.56
C MET A 240 -10.52 -5.38 1.09
N TYR A 241 -10.74 -4.34 0.27
CA TYR A 241 -11.00 -4.53 -1.17
C TYR A 241 -9.81 -4.17 -2.03
N ARG A 242 -9.16 -3.03 -1.75
CA ARG A 242 -8.03 -2.57 -2.55
C ARG A 242 -7.16 -1.56 -1.82
N TYR A 243 -5.94 -1.45 -2.28
CA TYR A 243 -5.04 -0.34 -2.01
C TYR A 243 -5.04 0.63 -3.20
N MET A 244 -5.10 1.91 -2.89
CA MET A 244 -4.85 3.01 -3.83
C MET A 244 -3.57 3.72 -3.45
N VAL A 245 -2.80 4.14 -4.43
CA VAL A 245 -1.60 4.94 -4.19
C VAL A 245 -1.98 6.26 -3.50
N ARG A 246 -1.25 6.63 -2.46
CA ARG A 246 -1.28 7.94 -1.83
C ARG A 246 0.06 8.62 -2.10
N GLU A 247 0.02 9.60 -3.02
CA GLU A 247 1.22 10.33 -3.45
C GLU A 247 1.99 10.90 -2.26
N ASN A 248 3.31 10.69 -2.24
CA ASN A 248 4.21 11.27 -1.25
C ASN A 248 5.37 11.94 -2.00
N PHE A 249 5.30 13.27 -2.09
CA PHE A 249 6.28 14.09 -2.80
C PHE A 249 7.65 14.11 -2.11
N GLU A 250 7.69 14.08 -0.78
CA GLU A 250 8.94 14.10 -0.01
C GLU A 250 9.77 12.83 -0.24
N GLN A 251 9.08 11.70 -0.44
CA GLN A 251 9.72 10.40 -0.66
C GLN A 251 9.79 10.00 -2.13
N GLY A 252 9.22 10.78 -3.05
CA GLY A 252 9.11 10.43 -4.45
C GLY A 252 8.26 9.18 -4.73
N MET A 253 7.32 8.86 -3.82
CA MET A 253 6.46 7.68 -3.90
C MET A 253 5.15 8.02 -4.60
N PHE A 254 5.01 7.61 -5.85
CA PHE A 254 3.85 7.88 -6.70
C PHE A 254 3.21 6.62 -7.26
N PHE A 255 3.75 5.46 -6.98
CA PHE A 255 3.34 4.19 -7.58
C PHE A 255 3.25 3.09 -6.52
N LEU A 256 2.57 2.00 -6.88
CA LEU A 256 2.46 0.79 -6.08
C LEU A 256 2.65 -0.43 -7.00
N CYS A 257 3.48 -1.37 -6.59
CA CYS A 257 3.69 -2.61 -7.33
C CYS A 257 2.49 -3.55 -7.21
N ASP A 258 2.37 -4.48 -8.15
CA ASP A 258 1.27 -5.44 -8.19
C ASP A 258 1.28 -6.39 -7.00
N LYS A 259 2.44 -6.78 -6.49
CA LYS A 259 2.57 -7.57 -5.27
C LYS A 259 1.89 -6.89 -4.09
N GLY A 260 2.23 -5.64 -3.77
CA GLY A 260 1.60 -4.90 -2.66
C GLY A 260 0.13 -4.60 -2.89
N ARG A 261 -0.29 -4.47 -4.15
CA ARG A 261 -1.67 -4.14 -4.55
C ARG A 261 -2.62 -5.31 -4.48
N PHE A 262 -2.17 -6.51 -4.90
CA PHE A 262 -3.05 -7.66 -5.13
C PHE A 262 -2.94 -8.73 -4.08
N ASP A 263 -1.94 -8.70 -3.23
CA ASP A 263 -1.78 -9.64 -2.13
C ASP A 263 -2.53 -9.13 -0.88
N LEU A 264 -3.87 -9.06 -0.99
CA LEU A 264 -4.74 -8.56 0.09
C LEU A 264 -5.70 -9.63 0.63
N ASP A 265 -5.85 -10.76 -0.06
CA ASP A 265 -6.86 -11.78 0.28
C ASP A 265 -6.62 -12.37 1.66
N TRP A 266 -5.36 -12.49 2.10
CA TRP A 266 -5.01 -12.98 3.43
C TRP A 266 -5.59 -12.16 4.58
N MET A 267 -5.91 -10.88 4.37
CA MET A 267 -6.55 -10.03 5.38
C MET A 267 -8.01 -10.40 5.60
N ASN A 268 -8.66 -10.97 4.57
CA ASN A 268 -10.07 -11.34 4.58
C ASN A 268 -10.30 -12.84 4.77
N GLU A 269 -9.34 -13.68 4.34
CA GLU A 269 -9.49 -15.12 4.20
C GLU A 269 -8.47 -15.88 5.04
N ASN A 270 -8.80 -17.11 5.38
CA ASN A 270 -7.94 -18.01 6.14
C ASN A 270 -7.42 -17.41 7.47
N ARG A 271 -8.17 -16.47 8.07
CA ARG A 271 -7.84 -15.86 9.34
C ARG A 271 -7.87 -16.89 10.45
N LEU A 272 -6.87 -16.86 11.33
CA LEU A 272 -6.85 -17.68 12.54
C LEU A 272 -7.70 -17.02 13.63
N PHE A 273 -8.78 -17.68 14.05
CA PHE A 273 -9.71 -17.18 15.07
C PHE A 273 -9.65 -17.97 16.37
N SER A 274 -9.10 -19.17 16.33
CA SER A 274 -9.06 -20.08 17.47
C SER A 274 -7.63 -20.39 17.86
N TYR A 275 -7.40 -20.58 19.13
CA TYR A 275 -6.17 -21.19 19.62
C TYR A 275 -6.06 -22.62 19.13
N LEU A 276 -4.85 -23.07 18.79
CA LEU A 276 -4.61 -24.44 18.32
C LEU A 276 -3.65 -25.19 19.23
N GLU A 277 -3.91 -26.49 19.39
CA GLU A 277 -3.00 -27.46 19.96
C GLU A 277 -2.74 -28.55 18.94
N ASN A 278 -1.51 -28.73 18.49
CA ASN A 278 -1.11 -29.67 17.43
C ASN A 278 -2.04 -29.57 16.20
N GLY A 279 -2.30 -28.34 15.75
CA GLY A 279 -3.15 -28.02 14.61
C GLY A 279 -4.65 -28.16 14.82
N LYS A 280 -5.11 -28.59 16.01
CA LYS A 280 -6.54 -28.75 16.34
C LYS A 280 -7.05 -27.61 17.20
N ASN A 281 -8.31 -27.20 16.98
CA ASN A 281 -8.94 -26.13 17.75
C ASN A 281 -8.97 -26.45 19.25
N SER A 282 -8.63 -25.46 20.06
CA SER A 282 -8.61 -25.53 21.52
C SER A 282 -9.08 -24.20 22.12
N THR A 283 -9.23 -24.15 23.44
CA THR A 283 -9.61 -22.91 24.15
C THR A 283 -8.37 -22.11 24.53
N SER A 284 -8.54 -20.78 24.67
CA SER A 284 -7.47 -19.89 25.12
C SER A 284 -6.90 -20.30 26.49
N GLN A 285 -7.77 -20.73 27.42
CA GLN A 285 -7.34 -21.16 28.76
C GLN A 285 -6.42 -22.38 28.71
N VAL A 286 -6.75 -23.37 27.88
CA VAL A 286 -5.96 -24.59 27.74
C VAL A 286 -4.60 -24.26 27.09
N VAL A 287 -4.62 -23.55 25.96
CA VAL A 287 -3.39 -23.25 25.23
C VAL A 287 -2.47 -22.32 26.02
N ILE A 288 -2.99 -21.24 26.61
CA ILE A 288 -2.19 -20.33 27.44
C ILE A 288 -1.60 -21.08 28.67
N SER A 289 -2.37 -21.99 29.32
CA SER A 289 -1.81 -22.80 30.41
C SER A 289 -0.64 -23.66 29.92
N LYS A 290 -0.78 -24.35 28.80
CA LYS A 290 0.28 -25.17 28.22
C LYS A 290 1.49 -24.36 27.74
N ILE A 291 1.27 -23.15 27.20
CA ILE A 291 2.36 -22.22 26.87
C ILE A 291 3.15 -21.90 28.15
N ILE A 292 2.47 -21.56 29.25
CA ILE A 292 3.12 -21.26 30.55
C ILE A 292 3.94 -22.45 31.03
N ASP A 293 3.39 -23.66 30.96
CA ASP A 293 4.11 -24.87 31.43
C ASP A 293 5.35 -25.07 30.58
N ARG A 294 5.28 -24.96 29.26
CA ARG A 294 6.46 -25.06 28.36
C ARG A 294 7.49 -23.97 28.60
N LEU A 295 7.08 -22.73 28.83
CA LEU A 295 7.99 -21.63 29.19
C LEU A 295 8.71 -21.89 30.51
N LYS A 296 8.04 -22.51 31.48
CA LYS A 296 8.65 -22.89 32.76
C LYS A 296 9.68 -24.05 32.60
N GLU A 297 9.39 -25.01 31.75
CA GLU A 297 10.26 -26.18 31.51
C GLU A 297 11.49 -25.80 30.66
N ALA A 298 11.33 -24.92 29.66
CA ALA A 298 12.41 -24.52 28.77
C ALA A 298 13.54 -23.81 29.53
N LYS A 299 14.79 -24.17 29.24
CA LYS A 299 16.00 -23.51 29.79
C LYS A 299 16.37 -22.28 28.95
N SER A 300 16.18 -22.37 27.67
CA SER A 300 16.50 -21.31 26.70
C SER A 300 15.34 -21.09 25.73
N ILE A 301 14.99 -19.85 25.51
CA ILE A 301 13.86 -19.41 24.69
C ILE A 301 14.37 -18.47 23.62
N VAL A 302 13.90 -18.65 22.40
CA VAL A 302 14.15 -17.74 21.29
C VAL A 302 12.84 -17.27 20.68
N VAL A 303 12.74 -15.96 20.37
CA VAL A 303 11.67 -15.37 19.57
C VAL A 303 12.20 -15.19 18.15
N LEU A 304 11.45 -15.67 17.16
CA LEU A 304 11.76 -15.52 15.74
C LEU A 304 10.68 -14.72 15.04
N GLY A 305 11.08 -13.78 14.18
CA GLY A 305 10.16 -12.96 13.38
C GLY A 305 9.73 -11.68 14.09
N GLY A 306 8.55 -11.18 13.71
CA GLY A 306 7.99 -9.92 14.21
C GLY A 306 8.15 -8.73 13.26
N ALA A 307 8.88 -8.84 12.16
CA ALA A 307 9.04 -7.73 11.19
C ALA A 307 7.73 -7.33 10.46
N HIS A 308 6.67 -8.05 10.68
CA HIS A 308 5.30 -7.69 10.25
C HIS A 308 4.50 -6.93 11.31
N GLU A 309 5.04 -6.76 12.51
CA GLU A 309 4.41 -5.99 13.58
C GLU A 309 4.76 -4.51 13.51
N SER A 310 3.88 -3.64 14.04
CA SER A 310 4.17 -2.22 14.14
C SER A 310 5.27 -1.92 15.16
N ASN A 311 5.91 -0.76 15.04
CA ASN A 311 6.91 -0.30 15.99
C ASN A 311 6.37 -0.32 17.43
N GLU A 312 5.16 0.16 17.64
CA GLU A 312 4.49 0.22 18.94
C GLU A 312 4.25 -1.17 19.54
N THR A 313 3.87 -2.14 18.68
CA THR A 313 3.70 -3.53 19.11
C THR A 313 5.05 -4.17 19.45
N LEU A 314 6.09 -3.92 18.66
CA LEU A 314 7.45 -4.44 18.91
C LEU A 314 8.03 -3.90 20.21
N GLU A 315 7.86 -2.60 20.47
CA GLU A 315 8.30 -1.97 21.73
C GLU A 315 7.59 -2.58 22.94
N THR A 316 6.26 -2.70 22.89
CA THR A 316 5.47 -3.31 23.96
C THR A 316 5.81 -4.80 24.14
N LEU A 317 5.97 -5.53 23.05
CA LEU A 317 6.32 -6.95 23.09
C LEU A 317 7.73 -7.17 23.69
N LYS A 318 8.70 -6.30 23.36
CA LYS A 318 10.04 -6.31 23.96
C LYS A 318 9.98 -6.12 25.48
N GLN A 319 9.17 -5.16 25.95
CA GLN A 319 8.96 -4.93 27.38
C GLN A 319 8.31 -6.15 28.06
N ASN A 320 7.24 -6.69 27.45
CA ASN A 320 6.53 -7.85 27.95
C ASN A 320 7.42 -9.10 28.01
N LEU A 321 8.29 -9.31 27.02
CA LEU A 321 9.25 -10.43 27.03
C LEU A 321 10.34 -10.24 28.10
N SER A 322 10.76 -9.01 28.37
CA SER A 322 11.66 -8.73 29.49
C SER A 322 11.00 -9.06 30.85
N SER A 323 9.76 -8.66 31.03
CA SER A 323 8.96 -9.00 32.21
C SER A 323 8.74 -10.51 32.34
N LEU A 324 8.50 -11.20 31.21
CA LEU A 324 8.36 -12.65 31.15
C LEU A 324 9.67 -13.36 31.57
N SER A 325 10.81 -12.88 31.09
CA SER A 325 12.13 -13.40 31.52
C SER A 325 12.28 -13.31 33.05
N GLN A 326 11.93 -12.17 33.64
CA GLN A 326 11.99 -11.99 35.11
C GLN A 326 11.02 -12.95 35.84
N ALA A 327 9.77 -13.07 35.37
CA ALA A 327 8.77 -13.98 35.94
C ALA A 327 9.17 -15.47 35.85
N LEU A 328 10.06 -15.80 34.90
CA LEU A 328 10.61 -17.12 34.71
C LEU A 328 11.95 -17.33 35.45
N GLY A 329 12.30 -16.44 36.39
CA GLY A 329 13.54 -16.56 37.21
C GLY A 329 14.81 -16.09 36.47
N GLY A 330 14.69 -15.13 35.53
CA GLY A 330 15.81 -14.56 34.80
C GLY A 330 16.25 -15.40 33.59
N LYS A 331 15.38 -16.26 33.06
CA LYS A 331 15.69 -17.05 31.84
C LYS A 331 16.03 -16.16 30.67
N SER A 332 17.05 -16.56 29.90
CA SER A 332 17.42 -15.86 28.67
C SER A 332 16.31 -16.01 27.60
N ILE A 333 15.81 -14.90 27.10
CA ILE A 333 14.95 -14.82 25.93
C ILE A 333 15.70 -13.99 24.88
N GLN A 334 16.12 -14.65 23.80
CA GLN A 334 16.77 -14.00 22.68
C GLN A 334 15.73 -13.68 21.60
N TRP A 335 15.97 -12.66 20.77
CA TRP A 335 15.08 -12.32 19.67
C TRP A 335 15.88 -12.10 18.38
N GLU A 336 15.47 -12.81 17.31
CA GLU A 336 16.00 -12.62 15.96
C GLU A 336 14.85 -12.35 14.99
N THR A 337 14.84 -11.15 14.47
CA THR A 337 13.82 -10.71 13.51
C THR A 337 14.13 -11.19 12.09
N ARG A 338 15.41 -11.30 11.74
CA ARG A 338 15.86 -11.62 10.38
C ARG A 338 15.81 -13.13 10.16
N VAL A 339 14.67 -13.64 9.75
CA VAL A 339 14.43 -15.07 9.50
C VAL A 339 14.66 -15.47 8.04
N THR A 340 14.87 -14.50 7.14
CA THR A 340 15.18 -14.72 5.73
C THR A 340 16.47 -13.99 5.31
N ASP A 341 17.15 -14.50 4.29
CA ASP A 341 18.33 -13.82 3.72
C ASP A 341 17.99 -12.44 3.14
N ALA A 342 16.76 -12.26 2.68
CA ALA A 342 16.27 -10.99 2.15
C ALA A 342 16.22 -9.88 3.21
N GLN A 343 15.98 -10.22 4.48
CA GLN A 343 15.98 -9.28 5.60
C GLN A 343 17.37 -8.75 5.96
N ASN A 344 18.43 -9.48 5.61
CA ASN A 344 19.81 -9.00 5.74
C ASN A 344 20.20 -8.04 4.60
N LYS A 345 19.34 -7.93 3.58
CA LYS A 345 19.48 -7.10 2.40
C LYS A 345 18.24 -6.24 2.19
N GLU A 346 17.72 -5.67 3.27
CA GLU A 346 16.43 -4.95 3.31
C GLU A 346 16.34 -3.78 2.30
N THR A 347 17.48 -3.21 1.95
CA THR A 347 17.57 -2.12 0.98
C THR A 347 17.77 -2.59 -0.46
N GLU A 348 18.05 -3.89 -0.69
CA GLU A 348 18.30 -4.42 -2.03
C GLU A 348 16.98 -4.44 -2.84
N GLN A 349 16.98 -3.72 -3.96
CA GLN A 349 15.83 -3.60 -4.85
C GLN A 349 15.79 -4.74 -5.87
N VAL A 350 14.58 -5.19 -6.17
CA VAL A 350 14.29 -6.09 -7.32
C VAL A 350 14.14 -5.26 -8.58
N ASP A 351 13.47 -4.10 -8.46
CA ASP A 351 13.21 -3.14 -9.53
C ASP A 351 13.16 -1.70 -8.95
N PHE A 352 12.60 -0.72 -9.66
CA PHE A 352 12.62 0.68 -9.21
C PHE A 352 11.85 0.94 -7.89
N LEU A 353 11.00 0.02 -7.43
CA LEU A 353 10.19 0.18 -6.22
C LEU A 353 10.27 -1.02 -5.27
N LEU A 354 10.11 -2.25 -5.79
CA LEU A 354 10.04 -3.48 -5.00
C LEU A 354 11.40 -3.84 -4.40
N THR A 355 11.42 -4.21 -3.12
CA THR A 355 12.61 -4.75 -2.43
C THR A 355 12.53 -6.26 -2.29
N LYS A 356 13.68 -6.91 -2.08
CA LYS A 356 13.74 -8.35 -1.78
C LYS A 356 13.13 -8.69 -0.45
N ASP A 357 13.26 -7.83 0.55
CA ASP A 357 12.67 -8.01 1.88
C ASP A 357 11.15 -7.79 1.83
N ASN A 358 10.41 -8.84 2.10
CA ASN A 358 8.95 -8.88 2.08
C ASN A 358 8.28 -8.40 3.39
N HIS A 359 9.05 -7.86 4.32
CA HIS A 359 8.56 -7.41 5.61
C HIS A 359 8.52 -5.88 5.67
N PRO A 360 7.43 -5.28 6.17
CA PRO A 360 7.26 -3.83 6.15
C PRO A 360 8.12 -3.10 7.18
N ASN A 361 8.58 -3.79 8.24
CA ASN A 361 9.19 -3.18 9.43
C ASN A 361 10.48 -3.85 9.90
N THR A 362 11.23 -4.50 9.00
CA THR A 362 12.54 -5.08 9.33
C THR A 362 13.47 -4.04 9.92
N LYS A 363 13.54 -2.84 9.32
CA LYS A 363 14.37 -1.73 9.81
C LYS A 363 13.97 -1.29 11.21
N GLY A 364 12.67 -1.15 11.50
CA GLY A 364 12.17 -0.79 12.84
C GLY A 364 12.54 -1.83 13.89
N ALA A 365 12.47 -3.11 13.56
CA ALA A 365 12.88 -4.18 14.46
C ALA A 365 14.40 -4.20 14.71
N ILE A 366 15.21 -3.97 13.67
CA ILE A 366 16.68 -3.82 13.80
C ILE A 366 17.01 -2.63 14.70
N ASP A 367 16.38 -1.48 14.49
CA ASP A 367 16.62 -0.25 15.27
C ASP A 367 16.25 -0.43 16.76
N LEU A 368 15.29 -1.30 17.05
CA LEU A 368 14.95 -1.72 18.41
C LEU A 368 15.94 -2.75 19.00
N GLY A 369 16.93 -3.20 18.24
CA GLY A 369 17.91 -4.20 18.67
C GLY A 369 17.33 -5.61 18.79
N LEU A 370 16.30 -5.96 17.99
CA LEU A 370 15.67 -7.27 18.00
C LEU A 370 16.38 -8.25 17.07
N THR A 371 17.69 -8.33 17.21
CA THR A 371 18.58 -9.18 16.39
C THR A 371 19.63 -9.82 17.26
N THR A 372 20.12 -10.98 16.83
CA THR A 372 21.23 -11.68 17.50
C THR A 372 22.51 -11.61 16.66
N PRO A 373 23.69 -11.64 17.28
CA PRO A 373 24.97 -11.68 16.54
C PRO A 373 25.10 -12.92 15.64
N SER A 374 24.55 -14.05 16.07
CA SER A 374 24.61 -15.32 15.34
C SER A 374 23.61 -15.45 14.19
N GLY A 375 22.60 -14.55 14.14
CA GLY A 375 21.53 -14.58 13.15
C GLY A 375 20.73 -15.89 13.17
N ILE A 376 19.88 -16.07 12.16
CA ILE A 376 19.02 -17.26 12.03
C ILE A 376 19.80 -18.57 11.95
N THR A 377 20.92 -18.58 11.24
CA THR A 377 21.77 -19.79 11.07
C THR A 377 22.31 -20.26 12.40
N GLY A 378 22.77 -19.35 13.25
CA GLY A 378 23.25 -19.70 14.61
C GLY A 378 22.13 -20.22 15.50
N ILE A 379 20.91 -19.64 15.40
CA ILE A 379 19.75 -20.11 16.16
C ILE A 379 19.33 -21.51 15.72
N VAL A 380 19.22 -21.77 14.40
CA VAL A 380 18.91 -23.13 13.90
C VAL A 380 19.91 -24.15 14.39
N SER A 381 21.21 -23.80 14.39
CA SER A 381 22.28 -24.69 14.92
C SER A 381 22.10 -24.92 16.41
N ALA A 382 21.79 -23.90 17.20
CA ALA A 382 21.55 -24.00 18.64
C ALA A 382 20.32 -24.86 18.98
N VAL A 383 19.25 -24.78 18.18
CA VAL A 383 18.06 -25.64 18.32
C VAL A 383 18.40 -27.10 18.04
N LYS A 384 19.18 -27.36 16.96
CA LYS A 384 19.62 -28.71 16.58
C LYS A 384 20.54 -29.32 17.65
N GLN A 385 21.42 -28.55 18.26
CA GLN A 385 22.31 -28.95 19.32
C GLN A 385 21.64 -29.10 20.70
N GLY A 386 20.35 -28.73 20.81
CA GLY A 386 19.60 -28.80 22.06
C GLY A 386 19.95 -27.71 23.06
N SER A 387 20.67 -26.65 22.65
CA SER A 387 20.94 -25.48 23.50
C SER A 387 19.81 -24.45 23.50
N VAL A 388 18.84 -24.56 22.56
CA VAL A 388 17.57 -23.85 22.55
C VAL A 388 16.45 -24.89 22.64
N ASP A 389 15.60 -24.73 23.67
CA ASP A 389 14.53 -25.68 23.95
C ASP A 389 13.19 -25.27 23.38
N LEU A 390 12.95 -23.96 23.25
CA LEU A 390 11.66 -23.41 22.86
C LEU A 390 11.82 -22.23 21.89
N VAL A 391 11.01 -22.24 20.85
CA VAL A 391 10.94 -21.16 19.84
C VAL A 391 9.54 -20.55 19.86
N ILE A 392 9.45 -19.24 20.02
CA ILE A 392 8.22 -18.46 19.81
C ILE A 392 8.31 -17.83 18.43
N LEU A 393 7.43 -18.22 17.53
CA LEU A 393 7.38 -17.74 16.15
C LEU A 393 6.29 -16.67 16.00
N ILE A 394 6.61 -15.53 15.41
CA ILE A 394 5.67 -14.43 15.22
C ILE A 394 5.54 -14.11 13.74
N LYS A 395 4.40 -14.50 13.14
CA LYS A 395 4.03 -14.25 11.73
C LYS A 395 5.12 -14.65 10.74
N GLU A 396 5.67 -15.82 10.92
CA GLU A 396 6.73 -16.37 10.07
C GLU A 396 6.51 -17.84 9.79
N SER A 397 7.16 -18.33 8.76
CA SER A 397 7.28 -19.77 8.51
C SER A 397 8.28 -20.41 9.48
N ILE A 398 8.07 -21.67 9.84
CA ILE A 398 9.04 -22.41 10.64
C ILE A 398 10.33 -22.58 9.80
N PRO A 399 11.47 -22.04 10.25
CA PRO A 399 12.72 -22.19 9.50
C PRO A 399 13.13 -23.65 9.35
N GLU A 400 13.73 -23.99 8.21
CA GLU A 400 14.20 -25.34 7.95
C GLU A 400 15.19 -25.80 9.03
N GLY A 401 14.94 -27.00 9.55
CA GLY A 401 15.77 -27.60 10.61
C GLY A 401 15.35 -27.28 12.03
N ILE A 402 14.25 -26.56 12.24
CA ILE A 402 13.59 -26.37 13.54
C ILE A 402 12.49 -27.42 13.70
N ASP A 403 12.54 -28.23 14.78
CA ASP A 403 11.47 -29.16 15.12
C ASP A 403 10.19 -28.40 15.52
N SER A 404 9.12 -28.63 14.80
CA SER A 404 7.81 -27.99 15.03
C SER A 404 7.25 -28.25 16.44
N ASN A 405 7.62 -29.36 17.08
CA ASN A 405 7.22 -29.64 18.45
C ASN A 405 7.83 -28.64 19.46
N LYS A 406 8.93 -27.98 19.12
CA LYS A 406 9.55 -26.92 19.91
C LYS A 406 8.99 -25.54 19.64
N VAL A 407 8.01 -25.41 18.73
CA VAL A 407 7.49 -24.12 18.26
C VAL A 407 6.15 -23.80 18.93
N ILE A 408 6.04 -22.57 19.42
CA ILE A 408 4.80 -21.86 19.75
C ILE A 408 4.62 -20.77 18.68
N CYS A 409 3.50 -20.76 17.98
CA CYS A 409 3.27 -19.84 16.87
C CYS A 409 2.21 -18.78 17.22
N PHE A 410 2.52 -17.50 16.99
CA PHE A 410 1.55 -16.39 17.04
C PHE A 410 1.34 -15.90 15.61
N ASP A 411 0.16 -16.10 15.07
CA ASP A 411 -0.13 -15.75 13.67
C ASP A 411 -1.53 -15.19 13.48
N THR A 412 -1.72 -14.47 12.40
CA THR A 412 -2.99 -13.88 11.98
C THR A 412 -3.85 -14.84 11.15
N ASN A 413 -3.21 -15.83 10.52
CA ASN A 413 -3.82 -16.72 9.55
C ASN A 413 -3.53 -18.20 9.86
N LEU A 414 -4.37 -19.05 9.30
CA LEU A 414 -4.17 -20.49 9.35
C LEU A 414 -3.11 -20.89 8.30
N THR A 415 -1.87 -20.91 8.73
CA THR A 415 -0.68 -21.22 7.91
C THR A 415 -0.16 -22.65 8.22
N GLU A 416 0.79 -23.13 7.41
CA GLU A 416 1.48 -24.39 7.73
C GLU A 416 2.23 -24.28 9.07
N ALA A 417 2.75 -23.09 9.40
CA ALA A 417 3.40 -22.88 10.70
C ALA A 417 2.43 -23.08 11.86
N THR A 418 1.22 -22.51 11.78
CA THR A 418 0.20 -22.64 12.83
C THR A 418 -0.36 -24.06 12.96
N LYS A 419 -0.44 -24.81 11.85
CA LYS A 419 -0.91 -26.20 11.85
C LYS A 419 0.11 -27.17 12.44
N ASN A 420 1.39 -26.93 12.15
CA ASN A 420 2.47 -27.83 12.53
C ASN A 420 3.09 -27.49 13.91
N ALA A 421 2.95 -26.24 14.38
CA ALA A 421 3.42 -25.86 15.70
C ALA A 421 2.67 -26.62 16.81
N SER A 422 3.37 -26.91 17.90
CA SER A 422 2.76 -27.59 19.06
C SER A 422 1.59 -26.79 19.66
N LEU A 423 1.72 -25.46 19.72
CA LEU A 423 0.71 -24.56 20.23
C LEU A 423 0.64 -23.31 19.34
N SER A 424 -0.57 -22.81 19.03
CA SER A 424 -0.72 -21.59 18.25
C SER A 424 -1.75 -20.65 18.87
N ALA A 425 -1.44 -19.36 18.87
CA ALA A 425 -2.31 -18.30 19.34
C ALA A 425 -2.67 -17.35 18.21
N PRO A 426 -3.96 -17.04 18.02
CA PRO A 426 -4.43 -16.07 17.05
C PRO A 426 -4.08 -14.65 17.48
N ILE A 427 -3.63 -13.83 16.53
CA ILE A 427 -3.34 -12.42 16.76
C ILE A 427 -4.03 -11.51 15.74
N GLN A 428 -4.17 -10.23 16.09
CA GLN A 428 -4.72 -9.20 15.22
C GLN A 428 -3.82 -8.93 14.03
N ILE A 429 -4.42 -8.60 12.87
CA ILE A 429 -3.67 -8.02 11.73
C ILE A 429 -3.41 -6.53 11.98
N PHE A 430 -2.41 -5.98 11.27
CA PHE A 430 -1.99 -4.59 11.47
C PHE A 430 -3.13 -3.59 11.20
N CYS A 431 -3.99 -3.82 10.20
CA CYS A 431 -5.08 -2.91 9.83
C CYS A 431 -6.29 -2.93 10.80
N GLU A 432 -6.31 -3.82 11.80
CA GLU A 432 -7.29 -3.82 12.91
C GLU A 432 -6.92 -2.85 14.03
N ARG A 433 -5.77 -2.20 13.95
CA ARG A 433 -5.25 -1.19 14.89
C ARG A 433 -4.52 -0.08 14.14
N GLU A 434 -4.25 1.02 14.80
CA GLU A 434 -3.31 2.04 14.36
C GLU A 434 -1.87 1.65 14.73
N GLY A 435 -0.90 2.25 14.06
CA GLY A 435 0.50 2.02 14.35
C GLY A 435 1.42 2.65 13.32
N SER A 436 2.69 2.24 13.33
CA SER A 436 3.69 2.72 12.38
C SER A 436 4.63 1.61 11.94
N PHE A 437 5.16 1.76 10.71
CA PHE A 437 6.27 0.98 10.18
C PHE A 437 7.46 1.90 9.88
N THR A 438 8.67 1.40 10.07
CA THR A 438 9.89 2.09 9.66
C THR A 438 10.40 1.43 8.38
N ASN A 439 10.40 2.19 7.27
CA ASN A 439 10.79 1.66 5.97
C ASN A 439 12.31 1.48 5.85
N LYS A 440 12.77 0.90 4.74
CA LYS A 440 14.20 0.65 4.43
C LYS A 440 15.11 1.89 4.54
N ASN A 441 14.55 3.08 4.38
CA ASN A 441 15.29 4.36 4.46
C ASN A 441 15.28 4.95 5.88
N GLY A 442 14.71 4.25 6.87
CA GLY A 442 14.60 4.72 8.25
C GLY A 442 13.44 5.70 8.49
N LEU A 443 12.54 5.88 7.51
CA LEU A 443 11.38 6.74 7.69
C LEU A 443 10.27 6.00 8.45
N LYS A 444 9.91 6.52 9.63
CA LYS A 444 8.75 6.06 10.39
C LYS A 444 7.47 6.64 9.77
N GLN A 445 6.54 5.77 9.40
CA GLN A 445 5.30 6.10 8.71
C GLN A 445 4.09 5.54 9.45
N ASN A 446 3.15 6.41 9.79
CA ASN A 446 1.94 6.02 10.51
C ASN A 446 0.87 5.46 9.56
N TYR A 447 0.08 4.53 10.08
CA TYR A 447 -1.13 4.00 9.45
C TYR A 447 -2.31 4.03 10.43
N GLU A 448 -3.49 4.25 9.88
CA GLU A 448 -4.76 4.30 10.61
C GLU A 448 -5.39 2.91 10.70
N LYS A 449 -6.16 2.68 11.75
CA LYS A 449 -7.04 1.52 11.82
C LYS A 449 -8.07 1.59 10.69
N SER A 450 -8.12 0.56 9.85
CA SER A 450 -9.02 0.50 8.69
C SER A 450 -10.08 -0.61 8.79
N MET A 451 -9.85 -1.63 9.61
CA MET A 451 -10.81 -2.70 9.90
C MET A 451 -11.12 -2.75 11.39
N ASN A 452 -12.33 -3.19 11.73
CA ASN A 452 -12.65 -3.43 13.13
C ASN A 452 -11.97 -4.72 13.60
N PRO A 453 -11.36 -4.71 14.79
CA PRO A 453 -10.75 -5.91 15.35
C PRO A 453 -11.82 -6.98 15.60
N ILE A 454 -11.44 -8.23 15.38
CA ILE A 454 -12.28 -9.37 15.72
C ILE A 454 -12.29 -9.51 17.25
N GLN A 455 -13.49 -9.64 17.82
CA GLN A 455 -13.64 -9.74 19.26
C GLN A 455 -12.85 -10.91 19.85
N GLY A 456 -12.07 -10.63 20.88
CA GLY A 456 -11.24 -11.62 21.58
C GLY A 456 -9.84 -11.83 21.00
N LEU A 457 -9.52 -11.28 19.82
CA LEU A 457 -8.16 -11.31 19.30
C LEU A 457 -7.30 -10.21 19.95
N LEU A 458 -6.09 -10.59 20.34
CA LEU A 458 -5.08 -9.71 20.92
C LEU A 458 -3.97 -9.45 19.92
N THR A 459 -3.15 -8.43 20.16
CA THR A 459 -1.86 -8.28 19.49
C THR A 459 -0.88 -9.37 19.97
N SER A 460 0.22 -9.57 19.27
CA SER A 460 1.30 -10.46 19.77
C SER A 460 1.79 -10.04 21.16
N ALA A 461 1.91 -8.75 21.43
CA ALA A 461 2.22 -8.20 22.74
C ALA A 461 1.12 -8.51 23.77
N GLY A 462 -0.16 -8.39 23.39
CA GLY A 462 -1.30 -8.70 24.25
C GLY A 462 -1.39 -10.17 24.61
N VAL A 463 -0.99 -11.08 23.72
CA VAL A 463 -0.91 -12.53 24.06
C VAL A 463 0.15 -12.76 25.13
N VAL A 464 1.32 -12.13 25.05
CA VAL A 464 2.37 -12.25 26.08
C VAL A 464 1.92 -11.62 27.40
N GLU A 465 1.22 -10.50 27.34
CA GLU A 465 0.61 -9.88 28.53
C GLU A 465 -0.43 -10.80 29.20
N GLN A 466 -1.27 -11.47 28.40
CA GLN A 466 -2.22 -12.47 28.91
C GLN A 466 -1.51 -13.63 29.60
N ILE A 467 -0.36 -14.09 29.05
CA ILE A 467 0.48 -15.12 29.68
C ILE A 467 0.97 -14.63 31.05
N LEU A 468 1.54 -13.42 31.12
CA LEU A 468 2.02 -12.81 32.37
C LEU A 468 0.93 -12.70 33.44
N ASN A 469 -0.24 -12.16 33.06
CA ASN A 469 -1.37 -12.01 33.97
C ASN A 469 -1.88 -13.37 34.48
N THR A 470 -1.86 -14.42 33.64
CA THR A 470 -2.25 -15.77 34.04
C THR A 470 -1.23 -16.39 34.99
N MET A 471 0.07 -16.14 34.78
CA MET A 471 1.13 -16.58 35.69
C MET A 471 0.99 -15.93 37.07
N ALA A 472 0.76 -14.61 37.11
CA ALA A 472 0.58 -13.88 38.39
C ALA A 472 -0.60 -14.42 39.18
N LYS A 473 -1.77 -14.62 38.56
CA LYS A 473 -2.95 -15.21 39.22
C LYS A 473 -2.69 -16.62 39.79
N LYS A 474 -1.96 -17.46 39.04
CA LYS A 474 -1.59 -18.81 39.54
C LYS A 474 -0.66 -18.75 40.76
N MET A 475 0.23 -17.76 40.81
CA MET A 475 1.13 -17.55 41.97
C MET A 475 0.34 -17.09 43.21
N GLU A 476 -0.56 -16.12 43.07
CA GLU A 476 -1.42 -15.63 44.15
C GLU A 476 -2.29 -16.76 44.73
N ALA A 477 -2.90 -17.56 43.86
CA ALA A 477 -3.72 -18.71 44.29
C ALA A 477 -2.91 -19.77 45.05
N SER A 478 -1.60 -19.91 44.72
CA SER A 478 -0.72 -20.84 45.40
C SER A 478 -0.24 -20.35 46.79
N VAL A 479 -0.19 -19.02 46.97
CA VAL A 479 0.21 -18.40 48.24
C VAL A 479 -1.00 -18.31 49.21
N GLY A 480 -2.20 -18.09 48.69
CA GLY A 480 -3.43 -18.02 49.51
C GLY A 480 -3.93 -19.37 50.06
N ASN A 481 -3.38 -20.49 49.54
CA ASN A 481 -3.70 -21.85 50.03
C ASN A 481 -2.62 -22.42 50.98
N ARG A 482 -1.67 -21.60 51.41
CA ARG A 482 -0.71 -21.93 52.49
C ARG A 482 -1.06 -21.11 53.74
#